data_e6c1852299d93a78208dbfd4816f6399
#
_entry.id   e6c1852299d93a78208dbfd4816f6399
#
_cell.length_a   1.000
_cell.length_b   1.000
_cell.length_c   1.000
_cell.angle_alpha   90.00
_cell.angle_beta   90.00
_cell.angle_gamma   90.00
#
_symmetry.space_group_name_H-M   'P 1'
#
loop_
_entity.id
_entity.type
_entity.pdbx_description
1 polymer ?
#
loop_
_entity_poly.entity_id
_entity_poly.type
_entity_poly.pdbx_seq_one_letter_code
_entity_poly.pdbx_strand_id
1 'polypeptide(L)'
;MPRREGMELLIVRHAVACERDRHRWPSDGARPLSPAGIRRARKAASGLKEFSKAPDRLLTSPLVRARQTAQILTDVAGWPQAEEASELSPGQPALAILSLLRKDRSKRVAVVGHQPGLGALLTACLLEGGGDLAVEMKKNAVACLYFEGSPTPGGAALKWLATPRMLRGVRRG
;
A
#
# COMPACT_ATOMS: atom_id res chain seq x y z
N MET A 1 9.81 25.22 17.24
CA MET A 1 9.56 24.65 15.92
C MET A 1 8.09 24.26 15.84
N PRO A 2 7.38 24.60 14.76
CA PRO A 2 6.00 24.12 14.64
C PRO A 2 6.00 22.58 14.64
N ARG A 3 5.12 21.99 15.45
CA ARG A 3 4.91 20.55 15.45
C ARG A 3 4.48 20.15 14.03
N ARG A 4 5.08 19.09 13.49
CA ARG A 4 4.63 18.54 12.21
C ARG A 4 3.18 18.11 12.39
N GLU A 5 2.29 18.53 11.48
CA GLU A 5 0.93 17.99 11.41
C GLU A 5 0.99 16.48 11.17
N GLY A 6 0.01 15.75 11.68
CA GLY A 6 -0.04 14.30 11.56
C GLY A 6 -0.07 13.81 10.11
N MET A 7 0.35 12.57 9.88
CA MET A 7 0.35 11.92 8.57
C MET A 7 -0.55 10.68 8.58
N GLU A 8 -1.42 10.56 7.60
CA GLU A 8 -2.08 9.29 7.28
C GLU A 8 -1.24 8.49 6.27
N LEU A 9 -1.06 7.22 6.55
CA LEU A 9 -0.38 6.26 5.68
C LEU A 9 -1.34 5.17 5.24
N LEU A 10 -1.59 5.09 3.93
CA LEU A 10 -2.34 4.00 3.31
C LEU A 10 -1.36 2.93 2.81
N ILE A 11 -1.45 1.73 3.33
CA ILE A 11 -0.63 0.59 2.92
C ILE A 11 -1.48 -0.33 2.06
N VAL A 12 -1.10 -0.51 0.79
CA VAL A 12 -1.82 -1.31 -0.20
C VAL A 12 -0.98 -2.50 -0.62
N ARG A 13 -1.50 -3.72 -0.46
CA ARG A 13 -0.90 -4.89 -1.08
C ARG A 13 -1.32 -4.97 -2.54
N HIS A 14 -0.36 -5.23 -3.46
CA HIS A 14 -0.66 -5.40 -4.88
C HIS A 14 -1.79 -6.43 -5.11
N ALA A 15 -2.54 -6.26 -6.19
CA ALA A 15 -3.64 -7.13 -6.58
C ALA A 15 -3.16 -8.53 -7.06
N VAL A 16 -4.10 -9.39 -7.45
CA VAL A 16 -3.79 -10.76 -7.84
C VAL A 16 -3.02 -10.78 -9.17
N ALA A 17 -1.77 -11.23 -9.12
CA ALA A 17 -0.93 -11.41 -10.29
C ALA A 17 -1.19 -12.76 -10.98
N CYS A 18 -0.72 -12.89 -12.22
CA CYS A 18 -0.63 -14.17 -12.92
C CYS A 18 0.16 -15.19 -12.09
N GLU A 19 -0.03 -16.47 -12.35
CA GLU A 19 0.76 -17.52 -11.73
C GLU A 19 2.25 -17.39 -12.11
N ARG A 20 3.12 -17.93 -11.26
CA ARG A 20 4.55 -17.95 -11.56
C ARG A 20 4.81 -18.88 -12.73
N ASP A 21 5.39 -18.34 -13.78
CA ASP A 21 5.80 -19.08 -14.96
C ASP A 21 7.13 -18.48 -15.46
N ARG A 22 8.21 -19.21 -15.26
CA ARG A 22 9.56 -18.75 -15.64
C ARG A 22 9.76 -18.69 -17.15
N HIS A 23 8.99 -19.41 -17.95
CA HIS A 23 9.03 -19.33 -19.39
C HIS A 23 8.38 -18.06 -19.91
N ARG A 24 7.25 -17.67 -19.31
CA ARG A 24 6.53 -16.44 -19.70
C ARG A 24 7.14 -15.18 -19.06
N TRP A 25 7.61 -15.29 -17.80
CA TRP A 25 8.23 -14.19 -17.06
C TRP A 25 9.53 -14.66 -16.38
N PRO A 26 10.67 -14.59 -17.10
CA PRO A 26 11.97 -15.02 -16.56
C PRO A 26 12.33 -14.30 -15.26
N SER A 27 11.91 -13.03 -15.12
CA SER A 27 12.00 -12.28 -13.86
C SER A 27 10.62 -12.21 -13.19
N ASP A 28 10.54 -12.56 -11.89
CA ASP A 28 9.31 -12.40 -11.09
C ASP A 28 8.85 -10.93 -11.05
N GLY A 29 9.78 -9.99 -11.18
CA GLY A 29 9.48 -8.55 -11.25
C GLY A 29 8.64 -8.15 -12.46
N ALA A 30 8.76 -8.87 -13.57
CA ALA A 30 8.01 -8.64 -14.81
C ALA A 30 6.59 -9.26 -14.80
N ARG A 31 6.27 -10.09 -13.82
CA ARG A 31 4.98 -10.79 -13.71
C ARG A 31 3.81 -9.83 -13.49
N PRO A 32 2.83 -9.75 -14.42
CA PRO A 32 1.74 -8.80 -14.37
C PRO A 32 0.57 -9.29 -13.51
N LEU A 33 -0.41 -8.43 -13.32
CA LEU A 33 -1.71 -8.81 -12.78
C LEU A 33 -2.44 -9.76 -13.73
N SER A 34 -3.19 -10.71 -13.17
CA SER A 34 -4.08 -11.55 -13.96
C SER A 34 -5.31 -10.77 -14.43
N PRO A 35 -5.97 -11.16 -15.52
CA PRO A 35 -7.22 -10.52 -15.95
C PRO A 35 -8.29 -10.48 -14.87
N ALA A 36 -8.44 -11.57 -14.11
CA ALA A 36 -9.35 -11.62 -12.97
C ALA A 36 -8.89 -10.69 -11.83
N GLY A 37 -7.57 -10.60 -11.60
CA GLY A 37 -6.96 -9.67 -10.64
C GLY A 37 -7.26 -8.21 -10.99
N ILE A 38 -7.13 -7.82 -12.23
CA ILE A 38 -7.45 -6.48 -12.73
C ILE A 38 -8.94 -6.16 -12.49
N ARG A 39 -9.86 -7.04 -12.89
CA ARG A 39 -11.29 -6.81 -12.69
C ARG A 39 -11.66 -6.64 -11.21
N ARG A 40 -11.09 -7.47 -10.33
CA ARG A 40 -11.33 -7.39 -8.88
C ARG A 40 -10.69 -6.14 -8.27
N ALA A 41 -9.51 -5.75 -8.73
CA ALA A 41 -8.83 -4.55 -8.28
C ALA A 41 -9.61 -3.28 -8.66
N ARG A 42 -10.14 -3.21 -9.88
CA ARG A 42 -10.99 -2.07 -10.30
C ARG A 42 -12.24 -1.93 -9.44
N LYS A 43 -12.92 -3.05 -9.11
CA LYS A 43 -14.07 -3.02 -8.19
C LYS A 43 -13.68 -2.57 -6.78
N ALA A 44 -12.55 -3.05 -6.27
CA ALA A 44 -12.07 -2.65 -4.94
C ALA A 44 -11.63 -1.18 -4.91
N ALA A 45 -10.99 -0.68 -5.96
CA ALA A 45 -10.62 0.73 -6.11
C ALA A 45 -11.86 1.63 -6.18
N SER A 46 -12.93 1.20 -6.86
CA SER A 46 -14.22 1.91 -6.86
C SER A 46 -14.82 2.03 -5.45
N GLY A 47 -14.83 0.93 -4.69
CA GLY A 47 -15.30 0.97 -3.30
C GLY A 47 -14.39 1.79 -2.38
N LEU A 48 -13.09 1.74 -2.60
CA LEU A 48 -12.12 2.55 -1.85
C LEU A 48 -12.35 4.05 -2.07
N LYS A 49 -12.69 4.46 -3.28
CA LYS A 49 -13.04 5.85 -3.62
C LYS A 49 -14.20 6.38 -2.79
N GLU A 50 -15.23 5.56 -2.56
CA GLU A 50 -16.40 5.94 -1.75
C GLU A 50 -16.10 5.93 -0.25
N PHE A 51 -15.13 5.09 0.15
CA PHE A 51 -14.82 4.84 1.55
C PHE A 51 -13.73 5.77 2.11
N SER A 52 -12.78 6.21 1.27
CA SER A 52 -11.58 6.91 1.72
C SER A 52 -11.16 8.00 0.73
N LYS A 53 -10.71 9.14 1.26
CA LYS A 53 -10.15 10.21 0.43
C LYS A 53 -8.88 9.75 -0.29
N ALA A 54 -8.59 10.34 -1.44
CA ALA A 54 -7.34 10.13 -2.15
C ALA A 54 -6.13 10.60 -1.32
N PRO A 55 -4.96 9.95 -1.44
CA PRO A 55 -3.73 10.47 -0.87
C PRO A 55 -3.21 11.67 -1.66
N ASP A 56 -2.33 12.45 -1.03
CA ASP A 56 -1.60 13.54 -1.69
C ASP A 56 -0.47 13.00 -2.56
N ARG A 57 0.08 11.83 -2.18
CA ARG A 57 1.19 11.17 -2.85
C ARG A 57 1.00 9.65 -2.86
N LEU A 58 1.34 9.04 -4.00
CA LEU A 58 1.28 7.58 -4.18
C LEU A 58 2.66 7.07 -4.56
N LEU A 59 3.20 6.16 -3.75
CA LEU A 59 4.46 5.46 -4.00
C LEU A 59 4.19 4.00 -4.35
N THR A 60 4.95 3.44 -5.26
CA THR A 60 4.82 2.03 -5.66
C THR A 60 6.15 1.33 -5.78
N SER A 61 6.17 0.04 -5.44
CA SER A 61 7.25 -0.85 -5.83
C SER A 61 7.45 -0.82 -7.34
N PRO A 62 8.70 -0.93 -7.85
CA PRO A 62 8.97 -0.97 -9.28
C PRO A 62 8.47 -2.24 -9.98
N LEU A 63 8.02 -3.28 -9.26
CA LEU A 63 7.53 -4.51 -9.85
C LEU A 63 6.22 -4.29 -10.62
N VAL A 64 6.09 -4.92 -11.80
CA VAL A 64 4.96 -4.70 -12.72
C VAL A 64 3.60 -4.81 -12.05
N ARG A 65 3.36 -5.84 -11.23
CA ARG A 65 2.06 -6.04 -10.54
C ARG A 65 1.72 -4.93 -9.54
N ALA A 66 2.74 -4.31 -8.91
CA ALA A 66 2.51 -3.19 -8.00
C ALA A 66 2.20 -1.91 -8.78
N ARG A 67 2.96 -1.61 -9.83
CA ARG A 67 2.70 -0.49 -10.74
C ARG A 67 1.31 -0.56 -11.37
N GLN A 68 0.91 -1.73 -11.85
CA GLN A 68 -0.44 -1.93 -12.40
C GLN A 68 -1.54 -1.74 -11.35
N THR A 69 -1.29 -2.16 -10.09
CA THR A 69 -2.23 -1.90 -8.99
C THR A 69 -2.32 -0.40 -8.71
N ALA A 70 -1.20 0.30 -8.65
CA ALA A 70 -1.15 1.75 -8.46
C ALA A 70 -1.86 2.49 -9.62
N GLN A 71 -1.66 2.06 -10.87
CA GLN A 71 -2.34 2.63 -12.03
C GLN A 71 -3.86 2.46 -11.94
N ILE A 72 -4.35 1.31 -11.48
CA ILE A 72 -5.79 1.09 -11.26
C ILE A 72 -6.34 2.05 -10.18
N LEU A 73 -5.58 2.31 -9.12
CA LEU A 73 -5.98 3.27 -8.09
C LEU A 73 -6.04 4.70 -8.65
N THR A 74 -5.11 5.07 -9.51
CA THR A 74 -5.13 6.35 -10.23
C THR A 74 -6.36 6.45 -11.13
N ASP A 75 -6.57 5.47 -11.98
CA ASP A 75 -7.65 5.50 -13.01
C ASP A 75 -9.05 5.42 -12.42
N VAL A 76 -9.24 4.68 -11.33
CA VAL A 76 -10.56 4.35 -10.79
C VAL A 76 -10.86 5.11 -9.51
N ALA A 77 -9.91 5.19 -8.57
CA ALA A 77 -10.11 5.88 -7.30
C ALA A 77 -9.72 7.36 -7.35
N GLY A 78 -9.16 7.84 -8.45
CA GLY A 78 -8.75 9.24 -8.60
C GLY A 78 -7.51 9.59 -7.77
N TRP A 79 -6.66 8.60 -7.48
CA TRP A 79 -5.40 8.82 -6.78
C TRP A 79 -4.36 9.48 -7.69
N PRO A 80 -3.34 10.16 -7.15
CA PRO A 80 -2.30 10.77 -7.97
C PRO A 80 -1.51 9.73 -8.76
N GLN A 81 -0.74 10.20 -9.76
CA GLN A 81 0.20 9.32 -10.46
C GLN A 81 1.23 8.76 -9.48
N ALA A 82 1.53 7.46 -9.65
CA ALA A 82 2.45 6.77 -8.77
C ALA A 82 3.91 7.10 -9.11
N GLU A 83 4.70 7.33 -8.06
CA GLU A 83 6.15 7.42 -8.14
C GLU A 83 6.76 6.08 -7.70
N GLU A 84 7.75 5.59 -8.44
CA GLU A 84 8.47 4.37 -8.06
C GLU A 84 9.41 4.64 -6.88
N ALA A 85 9.37 3.73 -5.89
CA ALA A 85 10.25 3.75 -4.73
C ALA A 85 10.88 2.35 -4.57
N SER A 86 12.20 2.28 -4.72
CA SER A 86 12.96 1.04 -4.60
C SER A 86 12.85 0.40 -3.21
N GLU A 87 12.61 1.21 -2.19
CA GLU A 87 12.38 0.80 -0.80
C GLU A 87 11.16 -0.10 -0.63
N LEU A 88 10.21 -0.05 -1.58
CA LEU A 88 9.03 -0.92 -1.62
C LEU A 88 9.26 -2.25 -2.34
N SER A 89 10.46 -2.50 -2.88
CA SER A 89 10.82 -3.76 -3.51
C SER A 89 10.87 -4.91 -2.49
N PRO A 90 10.58 -6.15 -2.92
CA PRO A 90 10.73 -7.31 -2.04
C PRO A 90 12.14 -7.41 -1.44
N GLY A 91 12.23 -7.74 -0.16
CA GLY A 91 13.51 -7.90 0.55
C GLY A 91 14.09 -6.60 1.12
N GLN A 92 13.49 -5.44 0.86
CA GLN A 92 13.93 -4.19 1.47
C GLN A 92 13.46 -4.09 2.93
N PRO A 93 14.27 -3.50 3.82
CA PRO A 93 13.89 -3.36 5.22
C PRO A 93 12.75 -2.34 5.39
N ALA A 94 11.81 -2.63 6.28
CA ALA A 94 10.68 -1.73 6.57
C ALA A 94 11.12 -0.33 7.02
N LEU A 95 12.24 -0.23 7.73
CA LEU A 95 12.79 1.05 8.17
C LEU A 95 13.23 1.97 7.02
N ALA A 96 13.56 1.41 5.84
CA ALA A 96 13.88 2.22 4.66
C ALA A 96 12.64 3.00 4.20
N ILE A 97 11.45 2.36 4.21
CA ILE A 97 10.18 3.00 3.87
C ILE A 97 9.84 4.08 4.92
N LEU A 98 9.98 3.79 6.21
CA LEU A 98 9.76 4.80 7.25
C LEU A 98 10.71 6.00 7.10
N SER A 99 11.97 5.77 6.76
CA SER A 99 12.94 6.84 6.51
C SER A 99 12.54 7.72 5.32
N LEU A 100 12.00 7.12 4.26
CA LEU A 100 11.45 7.84 3.11
C LEU A 100 10.25 8.70 3.53
N LEU A 101 9.31 8.14 4.28
CA LEU A 101 8.10 8.83 4.76
C LEU A 101 8.43 9.98 5.73
N ARG A 102 9.48 9.85 6.54
CA ARG A 102 9.91 10.93 7.44
C ARG A 102 10.35 12.20 6.71
N LYS A 103 10.85 12.06 5.49
CA LYS A 103 11.26 13.19 4.62
C LYS A 103 10.08 13.78 3.86
N ASP A 104 8.99 13.04 3.73
CA ASP A 104 7.79 13.46 3.02
C ASP A 104 7.02 14.51 3.84
N ARG A 105 6.50 15.53 3.18
CA ARG A 105 5.72 16.61 3.78
C ARG A 105 4.21 16.48 3.52
N SER A 106 3.81 15.49 2.76
CA SER A 106 2.41 15.21 2.48
C SER A 106 1.66 14.82 3.77
N LYS A 107 0.40 15.22 3.86
CA LYS A 107 -0.46 14.84 5.00
C LYS A 107 -1.01 13.43 4.86
N ARG A 108 -1.09 12.93 3.64
CA ARG A 108 -1.63 11.62 3.32
C ARG A 108 -0.81 10.96 2.21
N VAL A 109 -0.15 9.86 2.54
CA VAL A 109 0.70 9.10 1.60
C VAL A 109 0.15 7.68 1.46
N ALA A 110 0.17 7.16 0.24
CA ALA A 110 -0.11 5.75 -0.01
C ALA A 110 1.13 5.04 -0.53
N VAL A 111 1.29 3.79 -0.14
CA VAL A 111 2.35 2.89 -0.62
C VAL A 111 1.76 1.60 -1.16
N VAL A 112 2.23 1.15 -2.33
CA VAL A 112 1.83 -0.13 -2.93
C VAL A 112 3.03 -1.07 -2.94
N GLY A 113 2.89 -2.21 -2.29
CA GLY A 113 4.00 -3.16 -2.12
C GLY A 113 3.56 -4.61 -2.01
N HIS A 114 4.39 -5.39 -1.34
CA HIS A 114 4.35 -6.85 -1.31
C HIS A 114 4.44 -7.39 0.12
N GLN A 115 3.91 -8.59 0.34
CA GLN A 115 4.25 -9.37 1.51
C GLN A 115 5.58 -10.15 1.27
N PRO A 116 6.40 -10.34 2.33
CA PRO A 116 6.17 -10.00 3.73
C PRO A 116 6.51 -8.54 4.10
N GLY A 117 7.11 -7.76 3.21
CA GLY A 117 7.60 -6.40 3.48
C GLY A 117 6.53 -5.46 4.07
N LEU A 118 5.28 -5.51 3.57
CA LEU A 118 4.20 -4.68 4.12
C LEU A 118 3.77 -5.12 5.53
N GLY A 119 3.84 -6.42 5.85
CA GLY A 119 3.62 -6.91 7.21
C GLY A 119 4.69 -6.38 8.17
N ALA A 120 5.95 -6.42 7.74
CA ALA A 120 7.05 -5.83 8.49
C ALA A 120 6.91 -4.30 8.67
N LEU A 121 6.43 -3.61 7.64
CA LEU A 121 6.14 -2.17 7.72
C LEU A 121 5.03 -1.88 8.73
N LEU A 122 3.92 -2.63 8.69
CA LEU A 122 2.84 -2.51 9.68
C LEU A 122 3.34 -2.74 11.10
N THR A 123 4.11 -3.81 11.31
CA THR A 123 4.72 -4.10 12.60
C THR A 123 5.61 -2.96 13.07
N ALA A 124 6.50 -2.48 12.22
CA ALA A 124 7.41 -1.37 12.54
C ALA A 124 6.66 -0.06 12.85
N CYS A 125 5.54 0.21 12.18
CA CYS A 125 4.73 1.40 12.44
C CYS A 125 3.97 1.32 13.77
N LEU A 126 3.49 0.12 14.15
CA LEU A 126 2.57 -0.08 15.28
C LEU A 126 3.26 -0.50 16.56
N LEU A 127 4.44 -1.13 16.50
CA LEU A 127 5.15 -1.64 17.66
C LEU A 127 6.51 -0.96 17.81
N GLU A 128 6.74 -0.41 19.00
CA GLU A 128 8.05 0.09 19.41
C GLU A 128 8.94 -1.09 19.86
N GLY A 129 10.22 -1.05 19.49
CA GLY A 129 11.20 -2.05 19.94
C GLY A 129 11.17 -3.38 19.20
N GLY A 130 10.38 -3.48 18.14
CA GLY A 130 10.24 -4.73 17.37
C GLY A 130 9.19 -5.67 17.95
N GLY A 131 8.97 -6.77 17.26
CA GLY A 131 7.95 -7.75 17.58
C GLY A 131 7.43 -8.37 16.30
N ASP A 132 6.51 -9.30 16.43
CA ASP A 132 5.84 -9.92 15.29
C ASP A 132 4.33 -9.69 15.42
N LEU A 133 3.81 -8.88 14.50
CA LEU A 133 2.38 -8.60 14.44
C LEU A 133 1.74 -9.45 13.35
N ALA A 134 0.96 -10.44 13.75
CA ALA A 134 0.24 -11.31 12.82
C ALA A 134 -0.93 -10.57 12.17
N VAL A 135 -0.65 -9.75 11.15
CA VAL A 135 -1.68 -9.08 10.34
C VAL A 135 -1.72 -9.69 8.94
N GLU A 136 -2.82 -10.34 8.61
CA GLU A 136 -3.05 -10.86 7.27
C GLU A 136 -3.52 -9.75 6.33
N MET A 137 -2.63 -9.26 5.48
CA MET A 137 -3.02 -8.42 4.34
C MET A 137 -3.23 -9.27 3.09
N LYS A 138 -4.48 -9.56 2.76
CA LYS A 138 -4.83 -10.22 1.48
C LYS A 138 -4.44 -9.34 0.29
N LYS A 139 -4.18 -9.96 -0.87
CA LYS A 139 -3.91 -9.22 -2.12
C LYS A 139 -5.02 -8.22 -2.37
N ASN A 140 -4.66 -6.95 -2.62
CA ASN A 140 -5.57 -5.83 -2.77
C ASN A 140 -6.28 -5.37 -1.46
N ALA A 141 -5.79 -5.77 -0.28
CA ALA A 141 -6.19 -5.19 0.99
C ALA A 141 -5.51 -3.82 1.19
N VAL A 142 -6.15 -2.96 1.97
CA VAL A 142 -5.66 -1.63 2.32
C VAL A 142 -5.74 -1.44 3.82
N ALA A 143 -4.64 -1.01 4.43
CA ALA A 143 -4.59 -0.57 5.82
C ALA A 143 -4.38 0.95 5.87
N CYS A 144 -5.01 1.62 6.81
CA CYS A 144 -4.81 3.04 7.09
C CYS A 144 -4.22 3.21 8.48
N LEU A 145 -3.07 3.84 8.54
CA LEU A 145 -2.39 4.22 9.77
C LEU A 145 -2.40 5.74 9.92
N TYR A 146 -2.29 6.20 11.16
CA TYR A 146 -2.14 7.61 11.46
C TYR A 146 -0.99 7.83 12.42
N PHE A 147 -0.10 8.76 12.08
CA PHE A 147 0.95 9.28 12.93
C PHE A 147 0.57 10.68 13.41
N GLU A 148 0.62 10.96 14.71
CA GLU A 148 0.36 12.31 15.24
C GLU A 148 1.44 13.33 14.85
N GLY A 149 2.60 12.83 14.47
CA GLY A 149 3.75 13.64 14.06
C GLY A 149 4.53 13.00 12.93
N SER A 150 5.85 13.03 13.03
CA SER A 150 6.74 12.38 12.06
C SER A 150 6.62 10.86 12.15
N PRO A 151 6.58 10.13 11.01
CA PRO A 151 6.57 8.66 11.01
C PRO A 151 7.80 8.10 11.76
N THR A 152 7.55 7.37 12.84
CA THR A 152 8.57 6.71 13.67
C THR A 152 8.13 5.29 13.99
N PRO A 153 9.07 4.37 14.30
CA PRO A 153 8.70 3.05 14.81
C PRO A 153 7.79 3.17 16.04
N GLY A 154 6.73 2.37 16.08
CA GLY A 154 5.73 2.37 17.16
C GLY A 154 4.86 3.63 17.25
N GLY A 155 5.07 4.62 16.40
CA GLY A 155 4.40 5.92 16.48
C GLY A 155 3.04 6.00 15.79
N ALA A 156 2.56 4.92 15.16
CA ALA A 156 1.30 4.92 14.43
C ALA A 156 0.15 4.31 15.24
N ALA A 157 -1.06 4.77 14.96
CA ALA A 157 -2.30 4.09 15.32
C ALA A 157 -2.94 3.47 14.07
N LEU A 158 -3.41 2.23 14.15
CA LEU A 158 -4.21 1.61 13.09
C LEU A 158 -5.62 2.21 13.11
N LYS A 159 -6.00 2.87 12.03
CA LYS A 159 -7.34 3.46 11.88
C LYS A 159 -8.34 2.42 11.37
N TRP A 160 -7.96 1.68 10.34
CA TRP A 160 -8.75 0.60 9.76
C TRP A 160 -7.91 -0.31 8.86
N LEU A 161 -8.39 -1.53 8.67
CA LEU A 161 -7.89 -2.49 7.69
C LEU A 161 -9.08 -3.03 6.89
N ALA A 162 -9.12 -2.73 5.60
CA ALA A 162 -10.17 -3.17 4.70
C ALA A 162 -9.68 -4.34 3.83
N THR A 163 -10.42 -5.45 3.89
CA THR A 163 -10.17 -6.58 3.00
C THR A 163 -10.69 -6.27 1.59
N PRO A 164 -10.17 -6.94 0.54
CA PRO A 164 -10.68 -6.72 -0.82
C PRO A 164 -12.16 -7.08 -0.97
N ARG A 165 -12.69 -7.99 -0.13
CA ARG A 165 -14.12 -8.32 -0.12
C ARG A 165 -14.96 -7.15 0.41
N MET A 166 -14.52 -6.54 1.51
CA MET A 166 -15.17 -5.34 2.08
C MET A 166 -15.19 -4.21 1.06
N LEU A 167 -14.04 -3.89 0.47
CA LEU A 167 -13.94 -2.81 -0.53
C LEU A 167 -14.86 -3.05 -1.74
N ARG A 168 -14.94 -4.28 -2.25
CA ARG A 168 -15.86 -4.61 -3.36
C ARG A 168 -17.34 -4.59 -2.99
N GLY A 169 -17.65 -4.65 -1.70
CA GLY A 169 -19.02 -4.59 -1.19
C GLY A 169 -19.54 -3.18 -0.91
N VAL A 170 -18.66 -2.17 -0.94
CA VAL A 170 -19.09 -0.76 -0.79
C VAL A 170 -19.93 -0.38 -2.00
N ARG A 171 -21.14 0.11 -1.73
CA ARG A 171 -22.08 0.60 -2.76
C ARG A 171 -22.03 2.13 -2.77
N ARG A 172 -22.21 2.71 -3.95
CA ARG A 172 -22.51 4.13 -4.06
C ARG A 172 -23.87 4.38 -3.40
N GLY A 173 -23.90 5.28 -2.43
CA GLY A 173 -25.13 5.80 -1.86
C GLY A 173 -25.85 6.72 -2.83
#